data_f6db99cadea8e13676cacbcc40f02aa2
#
_entry.id   f6db99cadea8e13676cacbcc40f02aa2
#
_cell.length_a   1.000
_cell.length_b   1.000
_cell.length_c   1.000
_cell.angle_alpha   90.00
_cell.angle_beta   90.00
_cell.angle_gamma   90.00
#
_symmetry.space_group_name_H-M   'P 1'
#
loop_
_entity.id
_entity.type
_entity.pdbx_description
1 polymer ?
#
loop_
_entity_poly.entity_id
_entity_poly.type
_entity_poly.pdbx_seq_one_letter_code
_entity_poly.pdbx_strand_id
1 'polypeptide(L)'
;MKNYILTILTLTFFACSTDKIQTTENSNSMLKLYKLIDNQLHYWETWDKDEKTAIVHWGIVGQTGQDKEVKSGLFSNFRKTVQKEIDEKLKEGYAEFDEDNYAFLEIEYKIDGFGTEQDLDKRHRLEEKMDEVLGWTGLGHTDGGSIGSGTMEVGCIVVDFDIAKKVIEEKLKNTEFGDYTRIFKMDNE
;
A
#
# COMPACT_ATOMS: atom_id res chain seq x y z
N MET A 1 33.35 47.69 43.96
CA MET A 1 32.03 47.08 43.61
C MET A 1 32.23 46.11 42.44
N LYS A 2 32.20 44.81 42.70
CA LYS A 2 32.39 43.80 41.70
C LYS A 2 31.00 43.24 41.34
N ASN A 3 30.56 43.48 40.11
CA ASN A 3 29.29 42.88 39.55
C ASN A 3 29.56 41.46 39.07
N TYR A 4 28.91 40.48 39.69
CA TYR A 4 28.86 39.11 39.18
C TYR A 4 27.66 38.97 38.27
N ILE A 5 27.91 38.72 36.98
CA ILE A 5 26.89 38.34 35.99
C ILE A 5 26.65 36.85 36.13
N LEU A 6 25.44 36.48 36.59
CA LEU A 6 24.99 35.09 36.68
C LEU A 6 24.42 34.65 35.33
N THR A 7 25.17 33.84 34.58
CA THR A 7 24.72 33.28 33.31
C THR A 7 23.87 32.05 33.61
N ILE A 8 22.55 32.17 33.37
CA ILE A 8 21.62 31.05 33.47
C ILE A 8 21.68 30.26 32.15
N LEU A 9 22.22 29.04 32.22
CA LEU A 9 22.25 28.08 31.11
C LEU A 9 20.91 27.36 31.06
N THR A 10 20.02 27.77 30.14
CA THR A 10 18.76 27.07 29.91
C THR A 10 19.00 25.82 29.06
N LEU A 11 18.87 24.66 29.70
CA LEU A 11 18.90 23.37 29.04
C LEU A 11 17.53 23.15 28.34
N THR A 12 17.47 23.32 27.03
CA THR A 12 16.29 22.94 26.24
C THR A 12 16.28 21.44 26.04
N PHE A 13 15.39 20.77 26.75
CA PHE A 13 15.06 19.36 26.45
C PHE A 13 14.29 19.31 25.11
N PHE A 14 14.92 18.73 24.11
CA PHE A 14 14.24 18.33 22.88
C PHE A 14 13.39 17.08 23.22
N ALA A 15 12.11 17.30 23.48
CA ALA A 15 11.15 16.20 23.57
C ALA A 15 10.93 15.66 22.16
N CYS A 16 11.46 14.48 21.89
CA CYS A 16 11.10 13.71 20.70
C CYS A 16 9.64 13.27 20.87
N SER A 17 8.72 13.97 20.22
CA SER A 17 7.32 13.56 20.14
C SER A 17 7.25 12.33 19.27
N THR A 18 7.05 11.17 19.88
CA THR A 18 6.54 10.00 19.15
C THR A 18 5.07 10.26 18.88
N ASP A 19 4.76 10.76 17.69
CA ASP A 19 3.38 10.84 17.23
C ASP A 19 2.82 9.43 17.18
N LYS A 20 1.83 9.17 18.04
CA LYS A 20 1.08 7.92 18.01
C LYS A 20 0.17 7.99 16.78
N ILE A 21 0.35 7.07 15.86
CA ILE A 21 -0.63 6.82 14.81
C ILE A 21 -1.92 6.40 15.51
N GLN A 22 -2.88 7.32 15.57
CA GLN A 22 -4.23 7.05 16.08
C GLN A 22 -5.12 6.82 14.87
N THR A 23 -5.69 5.61 14.76
CA THR A 23 -6.83 5.38 13.87
C THR A 23 -7.98 6.23 14.39
N THR A 24 -8.31 7.31 13.68
CA THR A 24 -9.45 8.17 14.00
C THR A 24 -10.75 7.37 13.93
N GLU A 25 -11.66 7.61 14.85
CA GLU A 25 -12.90 6.82 15.09
C GLU A 25 -13.88 6.76 13.91
N ASN A 26 -13.55 7.27 12.73
CA ASN A 26 -14.51 7.41 11.62
C ASN A 26 -13.91 7.25 10.21
N SER A 27 -12.90 6.43 10.01
CA SER A 27 -12.50 6.08 8.65
C SER A 27 -12.30 4.56 8.52
N ASN A 28 -12.86 4.00 7.48
CA ASN A 28 -12.51 2.69 6.89
C ASN A 28 -11.06 2.76 6.34
N SER A 29 -10.14 3.32 7.11
CA SER A 29 -8.76 3.53 6.68
C SER A 29 -7.98 2.22 6.82
N MET A 30 -7.53 1.72 5.69
CA MET A 30 -6.51 0.67 5.65
C MET A 30 -5.20 1.25 6.18
N LEU A 31 -4.57 0.58 7.13
CA LEU A 31 -3.19 0.84 7.53
C LEU A 31 -2.31 -0.26 6.95
N LYS A 32 -1.25 0.13 6.26
CA LYS A 32 -0.27 -0.79 5.67
C LYS A 32 1.14 -0.43 6.12
N LEU A 33 1.84 -1.41 6.68
CA LEU A 33 3.19 -1.26 7.20
C LEU A 33 4.14 -2.23 6.52
N TYR A 34 5.40 -1.83 6.37
CA TYR A 34 6.44 -2.61 5.71
C TYR A 34 7.69 -2.73 6.56
N LYS A 35 8.43 -3.81 6.36
CA LYS A 35 9.74 -4.02 6.98
C LYS A 35 10.63 -4.89 6.10
N LEU A 36 11.88 -4.49 5.93
CA LEU A 36 12.89 -5.31 5.29
C LEU A 36 13.43 -6.35 6.29
N ILE A 37 13.28 -7.64 6.00
CA ILE A 37 13.75 -8.75 6.81
C ILE A 37 14.52 -9.70 5.89
N ASP A 38 15.77 -9.99 6.20
CA ASP A 38 16.62 -10.90 5.42
C ASP A 38 16.61 -10.58 3.91
N ASN A 39 16.68 -9.31 3.57
CA ASN A 39 16.65 -8.79 2.19
C ASN A 39 15.33 -9.04 1.43
N GLN A 40 14.24 -9.35 2.14
CA GLN A 40 12.88 -9.46 1.61
C GLN A 40 11.99 -8.41 2.25
N LEU A 41 11.20 -7.72 1.44
CA LEU A 41 10.23 -6.76 1.95
C LEU A 41 8.99 -7.51 2.44
N HIS A 42 8.69 -7.36 3.72
CA HIS A 42 7.50 -7.91 4.36
C HIS A 42 6.46 -6.82 4.52
N TYR A 43 5.18 -7.16 4.41
CA TYR A 43 4.07 -6.27 4.68
C TYR A 43 3.20 -6.80 5.82
N TRP A 44 2.56 -5.89 6.52
CA TRP A 44 1.51 -6.12 7.49
C TRP A 44 0.46 -5.02 7.34
N GLU A 45 -0.81 -5.39 7.21
CA GLU A 45 -1.88 -4.44 6.99
C GLU A 45 -3.15 -4.83 7.73
N THR A 46 -4.02 -3.85 7.96
CA THR A 46 -5.31 -4.06 8.60
C THR A 46 -6.35 -3.08 8.09
N TRP A 47 -7.60 -3.53 8.03
CA TRP A 47 -8.76 -2.71 7.68
C TRP A 47 -10.02 -3.22 8.38
N ASP A 48 -11.01 -2.35 8.57
CA ASP A 48 -12.31 -2.73 9.10
C ASP A 48 -13.10 -3.49 8.02
N LYS A 49 -13.50 -4.74 8.31
CA LYS A 49 -14.40 -5.53 7.45
C LYS A 49 -15.85 -5.10 7.65
N ASP A 50 -16.23 -4.87 8.90
CA ASP A 50 -17.54 -4.39 9.34
C ASP A 50 -17.43 -3.70 10.71
N GLU A 51 -18.56 -3.32 11.31
CA GLU A 51 -18.62 -2.61 12.61
C GLU A 51 -18.02 -3.39 13.79
N LYS A 52 -17.80 -4.70 13.66
CA LYS A 52 -17.38 -5.61 14.74
C LYS A 52 -16.18 -6.44 14.41
N THR A 53 -15.67 -6.35 13.18
CA THR A 53 -14.61 -7.21 12.65
C THR A 53 -13.59 -6.40 11.86
N ALA A 54 -12.32 -6.61 12.13
CA ALA A 54 -11.23 -6.19 11.27
C ALA A 54 -10.56 -7.40 10.62
N ILE A 55 -9.93 -7.18 9.47
CA ILE A 55 -8.99 -8.10 8.86
C ILE A 55 -7.57 -7.64 9.20
N VAL A 56 -6.73 -8.59 9.52
CA VAL A 56 -5.27 -8.42 9.60
C VAL A 56 -4.66 -9.34 8.57
N HIS A 57 -3.83 -8.80 7.69
CA HIS A 57 -3.22 -9.51 6.56
C HIS A 57 -1.72 -9.23 6.54
N TRP A 58 -0.89 -10.23 6.27
CA TRP A 58 0.57 -10.08 6.29
C TRP A 58 1.26 -11.11 5.40
N GLY A 59 2.45 -10.79 4.93
CA GLY A 59 3.24 -11.68 4.09
C GLY A 59 4.54 -11.06 3.61
N ILE A 60 5.12 -11.70 2.60
CA ILE A 60 6.24 -11.18 1.82
C ILE A 60 5.67 -10.49 0.58
N VAL A 61 6.15 -9.30 0.29
CA VAL A 61 5.73 -8.52 -0.90
C VAL A 61 5.90 -9.37 -2.17
N GLY A 62 4.85 -9.38 -3.00
CA GLY A 62 4.77 -10.20 -4.21
C GLY A 62 4.21 -11.62 -4.01
N GLN A 63 3.91 -12.01 -2.77
CA GLN A 63 3.26 -13.28 -2.46
C GLN A 63 1.89 -13.04 -1.82
N THR A 64 0.92 -13.87 -2.14
CA THR A 64 -0.34 -13.91 -1.39
C THR A 64 -0.03 -14.27 0.05
N GLY A 65 -0.38 -13.40 0.96
CA GLY A 65 -0.07 -13.55 2.38
C GLY A 65 -1.01 -14.47 3.12
N GLN A 66 -1.05 -14.28 4.43
CA GLN A 66 -1.98 -14.91 5.35
C GLN A 66 -2.87 -13.84 5.97
N ASP A 67 -4.11 -14.18 6.25
CA ASP A 67 -5.04 -13.26 6.90
C ASP A 67 -5.70 -13.90 8.12
N LYS A 68 -6.25 -13.06 8.97
CA LYS A 68 -7.12 -13.44 10.08
C LYS A 68 -8.18 -12.39 10.34
N GLU A 69 -9.33 -12.84 10.85
CA GLU A 69 -10.35 -11.95 11.37
C GLU A 69 -10.15 -11.68 12.87
N VAL A 70 -10.20 -10.40 13.24
CA VAL A 70 -10.20 -9.94 14.64
C VAL A 70 -11.60 -9.45 14.96
N LYS A 71 -12.32 -10.14 15.86
CA LYS A 71 -13.72 -9.87 16.18
C LYS A 71 -13.90 -9.28 17.58
N SER A 72 -14.90 -8.41 17.74
CA SER A 72 -15.37 -8.02 19.06
C SER A 72 -16.05 -9.19 19.76
N GLY A 73 -15.72 -9.40 21.03
CA GLY A 73 -16.39 -10.34 21.92
C GLY A 73 -17.22 -9.61 22.98
N LEU A 74 -17.82 -10.38 23.91
CA LEU A 74 -18.64 -9.82 25.01
C LEU A 74 -17.87 -8.80 25.89
N PHE A 75 -16.56 -8.95 26.02
CA PHE A 75 -15.70 -8.10 26.85
C PHE A 75 -14.49 -7.54 26.09
N SER A 76 -14.41 -7.73 24.77
CA SER A 76 -13.30 -7.27 23.94
C SER A 76 -13.82 -6.41 22.79
N ASN A 77 -13.07 -5.35 22.49
CA ASN A 77 -13.28 -4.49 21.34
C ASN A 77 -12.19 -4.80 20.32
N PHE A 78 -12.57 -5.17 19.09
CA PHE A 78 -11.63 -5.52 18.03
C PHE A 78 -10.64 -4.40 17.75
N ARG A 79 -11.07 -3.12 17.76
CA ARG A 79 -10.19 -1.97 17.50
C ARG A 79 -9.06 -1.86 18.53
N LYS A 80 -9.35 -2.15 19.81
CA LYS A 80 -8.29 -2.18 20.84
C LYS A 80 -7.29 -3.32 20.61
N THR A 81 -7.78 -4.46 20.15
CA THR A 81 -6.92 -5.60 19.81
C THR A 81 -6.04 -5.28 18.62
N VAL A 82 -6.62 -4.73 17.55
CA VAL A 82 -5.89 -4.29 16.35
C VAL A 82 -4.87 -3.21 16.69
N GLN A 83 -5.25 -2.20 17.49
CA GLN A 83 -4.32 -1.15 17.91
C GLN A 83 -3.11 -1.71 18.66
N LYS A 84 -3.32 -2.71 19.52
CA LYS A 84 -2.21 -3.39 20.20
C LYS A 84 -1.28 -4.09 19.19
N GLU A 85 -1.82 -4.76 18.17
CA GLU A 85 -1.01 -5.39 17.13
C GLU A 85 -0.24 -4.36 16.29
N ILE A 86 -0.86 -3.21 15.96
CA ILE A 86 -0.17 -2.08 15.32
C ILE A 86 1.02 -1.62 16.17
N ASP A 87 0.79 -1.35 17.46
CA ASP A 87 1.84 -0.90 18.38
C ASP A 87 2.99 -1.93 18.50
N GLU A 88 2.68 -3.22 18.44
CA GLU A 88 3.67 -4.30 18.42
C GLU A 88 4.48 -4.29 17.11
N LYS A 89 3.83 -4.14 15.95
CA LYS A 89 4.50 -4.06 14.64
C LYS A 89 5.41 -2.84 14.52
N LEU A 90 4.96 -1.69 14.99
CA LEU A 90 5.81 -0.48 15.04
C LEU A 90 7.05 -0.69 15.92
N LYS A 91 6.91 -1.35 17.09
CA LYS A 91 8.05 -1.71 17.95
C LYS A 91 8.99 -2.72 17.32
N GLU A 92 8.46 -3.62 16.49
CA GLU A 92 9.26 -4.57 15.71
C GLU A 92 10.02 -3.88 14.56
N GLY A 93 9.75 -2.59 14.29
CA GLY A 93 10.41 -1.79 13.24
C GLY A 93 9.70 -1.84 11.89
N TYR A 94 8.42 -2.21 11.85
CA TYR A 94 7.57 -1.93 10.69
C TYR A 94 7.23 -0.45 10.64
N ALA A 95 7.13 0.12 9.44
CA ALA A 95 6.77 1.52 9.20
C ALA A 95 5.91 1.62 7.93
N GLU A 96 5.20 2.73 7.78
CA GLU A 96 4.58 3.08 6.51
C GLU A 96 5.65 3.18 5.42
N PHE A 97 5.29 2.88 4.18
CA PHE A 97 6.20 3.02 3.07
C PHE A 97 6.38 4.51 2.76
N ASP A 98 7.61 4.91 2.48
CA ASP A 98 7.93 6.29 2.11
C ASP A 98 7.35 6.59 0.72
N GLU A 99 6.46 7.58 0.64
CA GLU A 99 5.75 7.96 -0.58
C GLU A 99 6.69 8.31 -1.73
N ASP A 100 7.86 8.90 -1.43
CA ASP A 100 8.87 9.26 -2.43
C ASP A 100 9.55 8.02 -3.09
N ASN A 101 9.41 6.85 -2.48
CA ASN A 101 10.00 5.60 -2.96
C ASN A 101 9.04 4.71 -3.75
N TYR A 102 7.78 5.08 -3.91
CA TYR A 102 6.87 4.35 -4.78
C TYR A 102 7.33 4.41 -6.24
N ALA A 103 7.14 3.30 -6.94
CA ALA A 103 7.32 3.24 -8.38
C ALA A 103 5.96 3.33 -9.07
N PHE A 104 5.88 4.11 -10.15
CA PHE A 104 4.76 4.12 -11.06
C PHE A 104 4.98 3.09 -12.14
N LEU A 105 4.03 2.15 -12.26
CA LEU A 105 4.03 1.08 -13.25
C LEU A 105 2.82 1.24 -14.16
N GLU A 106 3.02 1.10 -15.46
CA GLU A 106 1.96 1.18 -16.45
C GLU A 106 1.86 -0.10 -17.28
N ILE A 107 0.62 -0.57 -17.48
CA ILE A 107 0.27 -1.71 -18.33
C ILE A 107 -0.40 -1.14 -19.57
N GLU A 108 0.26 -1.22 -20.73
CA GLU A 108 -0.20 -0.66 -21.99
C GLU A 108 -0.73 -1.74 -22.93
N TYR A 109 -1.85 -1.43 -23.57
CA TYR A 109 -2.44 -2.20 -24.68
C TYR A 109 -2.53 -1.34 -25.92
N LYS A 110 -2.33 -1.94 -27.08
CA LYS A 110 -2.59 -1.29 -28.36
C LYS A 110 -4.07 -1.47 -28.71
N ILE A 111 -4.72 -0.36 -29.07
CA ILE A 111 -6.12 -0.33 -29.52
C ILE A 111 -6.25 0.45 -30.83
N ASP A 112 -7.42 0.42 -31.44
CA ASP A 112 -7.69 1.23 -32.63
C ASP A 112 -8.26 2.60 -32.27
N GLY A 113 -7.62 3.64 -32.77
CA GLY A 113 -8.06 5.04 -32.66
C GLY A 113 -8.28 5.50 -31.22
N PHE A 114 -9.51 5.84 -30.87
CA PHE A 114 -9.88 6.30 -29.51
C PHE A 114 -10.44 5.19 -28.61
N GLY A 115 -10.38 3.93 -29.10
CA GLY A 115 -10.97 2.80 -28.41
C GLY A 115 -12.47 2.65 -28.62
N THR A 116 -12.97 1.51 -28.18
CA THR A 116 -14.38 1.12 -28.23
C THR A 116 -14.95 1.03 -26.81
N GLU A 117 -16.27 0.86 -26.68
CA GLU A 117 -16.91 0.56 -25.39
C GLU A 117 -16.36 -0.75 -24.77
N GLN A 118 -16.03 -1.74 -25.59
CA GLN A 118 -15.43 -2.99 -25.15
C GLN A 118 -14.00 -2.80 -24.60
N ASP A 119 -13.21 -1.91 -25.20
CA ASP A 119 -11.89 -1.56 -24.68
C ASP A 119 -11.99 -0.85 -23.33
N LEU A 120 -12.98 0.05 -23.17
CA LEU A 120 -13.25 0.71 -21.91
C LEU A 120 -13.67 -0.29 -20.82
N ASP A 121 -14.55 -1.22 -21.13
CA ASP A 121 -14.95 -2.30 -20.20
C ASP A 121 -13.76 -3.19 -19.83
N LYS A 122 -12.89 -3.52 -20.80
CA LYS A 122 -11.67 -4.29 -20.55
C LYS A 122 -10.74 -3.54 -19.58
N ARG A 123 -10.57 -2.22 -19.76
CA ARG A 123 -9.77 -1.39 -18.86
C ARG A 123 -10.28 -1.44 -17.42
N HIS A 124 -11.60 -1.25 -17.21
CA HIS A 124 -12.17 -1.30 -15.86
C HIS A 124 -12.00 -2.67 -15.20
N ARG A 125 -12.22 -3.77 -15.93
CA ARG A 125 -11.98 -5.12 -15.38
C ARG A 125 -10.51 -5.39 -15.09
N LEU A 126 -9.60 -4.80 -15.86
CA LEU A 126 -8.17 -4.89 -15.59
C LEU A 126 -7.79 -4.09 -14.32
N GLU A 127 -8.34 -2.89 -14.14
CA GLU A 127 -8.17 -2.09 -12.92
C GLU A 127 -8.61 -2.90 -11.68
N GLU A 128 -9.83 -3.44 -11.68
CA GLU A 128 -10.33 -4.29 -10.59
C GLU A 128 -9.42 -5.51 -10.35
N LYS A 129 -8.94 -6.14 -11.41
CA LYS A 129 -8.04 -7.29 -11.31
C LYS A 129 -6.68 -6.90 -10.73
N MET A 130 -6.14 -5.74 -11.08
CA MET A 130 -4.88 -5.26 -10.55
C MET A 130 -5.00 -4.83 -9.08
N ASP A 131 -6.09 -4.18 -8.69
CA ASP A 131 -6.36 -3.87 -7.27
C ASP A 131 -6.40 -5.15 -6.42
N GLU A 132 -7.07 -6.20 -6.91
CA GLU A 132 -7.06 -7.51 -6.23
C GLU A 132 -5.64 -8.07 -6.11
N VAL A 133 -4.91 -8.13 -7.23
CA VAL A 133 -3.56 -8.73 -7.28
C VAL A 133 -2.57 -7.95 -6.42
N LEU A 134 -2.50 -6.63 -6.60
CA LEU A 134 -1.54 -5.77 -5.89
C LEU A 134 -1.87 -5.66 -4.41
N GLY A 135 -3.15 -5.56 -4.06
CA GLY A 135 -3.62 -5.55 -2.68
C GLY A 135 -3.22 -6.85 -1.96
N TRP A 136 -3.66 -8.01 -2.44
CA TRP A 136 -3.39 -9.31 -1.82
C TRP A 136 -1.93 -9.77 -1.85
N THR A 137 -1.06 -9.07 -2.53
CA THR A 137 0.39 -9.35 -2.54
C THR A 137 1.22 -8.27 -1.83
N GLY A 138 0.57 -7.31 -1.18
CA GLY A 138 1.24 -6.21 -0.49
C GLY A 138 2.00 -5.27 -1.41
N LEU A 139 1.79 -5.35 -2.72
CA LEU A 139 2.54 -4.60 -3.72
C LEU A 139 2.08 -3.16 -3.87
N GLY A 140 0.78 -2.88 -3.74
CA GLY A 140 0.25 -1.53 -3.98
C GLY A 140 -1.21 -1.53 -4.39
N HIS A 141 -1.55 -0.67 -5.35
CA HIS A 141 -2.91 -0.48 -5.87
C HIS A 141 -2.89 0.15 -7.27
N THR A 142 -4.04 0.22 -7.95
CA THR A 142 -4.19 0.97 -9.20
C THR A 142 -4.31 2.47 -8.93
N ASP A 143 -3.83 3.27 -9.87
CA ASP A 143 -3.96 4.74 -9.88
C ASP A 143 -4.81 5.23 -11.07
N GLY A 144 -5.74 4.39 -11.51
CA GLY A 144 -6.59 4.67 -12.65
C GLY A 144 -5.99 4.23 -13.98
N GLY A 145 -6.49 4.80 -15.08
CA GLY A 145 -6.02 4.47 -16.41
C GLY A 145 -6.52 5.44 -17.46
N SER A 146 -5.98 5.32 -18.66
CA SER A 146 -6.36 6.13 -19.80
C SER A 146 -6.76 5.27 -21.01
N ILE A 147 -7.44 5.88 -21.97
CA ILE A 147 -7.80 5.28 -23.24
C ILE A 147 -7.89 6.35 -24.31
N GLY A 148 -7.24 6.13 -25.44
CA GLY A 148 -7.27 7.04 -26.59
C GLY A 148 -5.97 7.03 -27.37
N SER A 149 -5.97 7.69 -28.54
CA SER A 149 -4.77 7.87 -29.36
C SER A 149 -4.02 6.59 -29.73
N GLY A 150 -4.72 5.45 -29.77
CA GLY A 150 -4.14 4.16 -30.14
C GLY A 150 -3.68 3.29 -28.98
N THR A 151 -3.84 3.75 -27.74
CA THR A 151 -3.48 2.99 -26.52
C THR A 151 -4.61 2.97 -25.49
N MET A 152 -4.57 1.95 -24.66
CA MET A 152 -5.32 1.81 -23.42
C MET A 152 -4.32 1.47 -22.32
N GLU A 153 -4.35 2.22 -21.22
CA GLU A 153 -3.36 2.07 -20.15
C GLU A 153 -4.04 1.91 -18.79
N VAL A 154 -3.40 1.12 -17.91
CA VAL A 154 -3.73 1.03 -16.49
C VAL A 154 -2.48 1.31 -15.68
N GLY A 155 -2.53 2.38 -14.88
CA GLY A 155 -1.48 2.82 -13.98
C GLY A 155 -1.58 2.16 -12.62
N CYS A 156 -0.44 1.84 -12.03
CA CYS A 156 -0.32 1.25 -10.70
C CYS A 156 0.78 1.96 -9.89
N ILE A 157 0.53 2.16 -8.60
CA ILE A 157 1.50 2.63 -7.62
C ILE A 157 1.97 1.41 -6.84
N VAL A 158 3.29 1.13 -6.87
CA VAL A 158 3.84 -0.10 -6.30
C VAL A 158 5.10 0.15 -5.48
N VAL A 159 5.32 -0.63 -4.43
CA VAL A 159 6.50 -0.54 -3.56
C VAL A 159 7.77 -1.12 -4.19
N ASP A 160 7.64 -1.99 -5.19
CA ASP A 160 8.77 -2.58 -5.92
C ASP A 160 8.33 -2.90 -7.35
N PHE A 161 8.94 -2.20 -8.31
CA PHE A 161 8.60 -2.34 -9.72
C PHE A 161 8.90 -3.73 -10.28
N ASP A 162 10.06 -4.30 -9.96
CA ASP A 162 10.51 -5.56 -10.56
C ASP A 162 9.67 -6.73 -10.03
N ILE A 163 9.36 -6.72 -8.75
CA ILE A 163 8.46 -7.73 -8.15
C ILE A 163 7.05 -7.57 -8.71
N ALA A 164 6.52 -6.33 -8.77
CA ALA A 164 5.18 -6.06 -9.29
C ALA A 164 5.05 -6.51 -10.75
N LYS A 165 5.99 -6.13 -11.61
CA LYS A 165 6.00 -6.54 -13.01
C LYS A 165 5.95 -8.05 -13.16
N LYS A 166 6.79 -8.78 -12.43
CA LYS A 166 6.82 -10.25 -12.48
C LYS A 166 5.50 -10.86 -12.03
N VAL A 167 4.90 -10.36 -10.95
CA VAL A 167 3.62 -10.85 -10.44
C VAL A 167 2.49 -10.56 -11.43
N ILE A 168 2.45 -9.36 -11.99
CA ILE A 168 1.44 -8.97 -12.99
C ILE A 168 1.56 -9.85 -14.23
N GLU A 169 2.76 -10.01 -14.79
CA GLU A 169 3.02 -10.89 -15.95
C GLU A 169 2.53 -12.32 -15.71
N GLU A 170 2.79 -12.87 -14.52
CA GLU A 170 2.32 -14.21 -14.15
C GLU A 170 0.78 -14.28 -14.03
N LYS A 171 0.15 -13.28 -13.41
CA LYS A 171 -1.29 -13.22 -13.16
C LYS A 171 -2.11 -12.93 -14.41
N LEU A 172 -1.57 -12.19 -15.38
CA LEU A 172 -2.23 -11.91 -16.66
C LEU A 172 -2.03 -13.02 -17.69
N LYS A 173 -1.00 -13.83 -17.54
CA LYS A 173 -0.69 -14.93 -18.45
C LYS A 173 -1.89 -15.88 -18.61
N ASN A 174 -2.25 -16.17 -19.87
CA ASN A 174 -3.38 -17.04 -20.22
C ASN A 174 -4.76 -16.53 -19.77
N THR A 175 -4.91 -15.25 -19.51
CA THR A 175 -6.20 -14.58 -19.30
C THR A 175 -6.56 -13.70 -20.49
N GLU A 176 -7.76 -13.11 -20.47
CA GLU A 176 -8.17 -12.11 -21.47
C GLU A 176 -7.29 -10.84 -21.48
N PHE A 177 -6.48 -10.67 -20.46
CA PHE A 177 -5.57 -9.51 -20.30
C PHE A 177 -4.12 -9.81 -20.72
N GLY A 178 -3.84 -11.03 -21.21
CA GLY A 178 -2.47 -11.44 -21.56
C GLY A 178 -1.93 -10.86 -22.87
N ASP A 179 -2.73 -10.08 -23.59
CA ASP A 179 -2.41 -9.46 -24.88
C ASP A 179 -1.85 -8.03 -24.74
N TYR A 180 -1.37 -7.66 -23.53
CA TYR A 180 -0.75 -6.35 -23.30
C TYR A 180 0.48 -6.14 -24.22
N THR A 181 0.73 -4.89 -24.59
CA THR A 181 1.88 -4.49 -25.42
C THR A 181 3.18 -4.45 -24.61
N ARG A 182 3.11 -3.86 -23.42
CA ARG A 182 4.24 -3.73 -22.49
C ARG A 182 3.81 -3.40 -21.08
N ILE A 183 4.70 -3.71 -20.12
CA ILE A 183 4.62 -3.26 -18.73
C ILE A 183 5.92 -2.52 -18.46
N PHE A 184 5.83 -1.25 -18.09
CA PHE A 184 7.01 -0.39 -17.94
C PHE A 184 6.90 0.55 -16.74
N LYS A 185 8.04 1.02 -16.28
CA LYS A 185 8.15 2.02 -15.24
C LYS A 185 8.01 3.41 -15.85
N MET A 186 7.15 4.24 -15.28
CA MET A 186 7.07 5.65 -15.61
C MET A 186 8.21 6.39 -14.91
N ASP A 187 8.90 7.25 -15.63
CA ASP A 187 9.87 8.16 -15.02
C ASP A 187 9.10 9.27 -14.29
N ASN A 188 9.45 9.56 -13.07
CA ASN A 188 8.92 10.72 -12.35
C ASN A 188 9.50 11.98 -13.04
N GLU A 189 8.64 12.78 -13.66
CA GLU A 189 9.03 14.09 -14.21
C GLU A 189 9.34 15.11 -13.09
#